data_947a5ed312414584d80d3de02e00a281
#
_entry.id   947a5ed312414584d80d3de02e00a281
#
_cell.length_a   1.000
_cell.length_b   1.000
_cell.length_c   1.000
_cell.angle_alpha   90.00
_cell.angle_beta   90.00
_cell.angle_gamma   90.00
#
_symmetry.space_group_name_H-M   'P 1'
#
loop_
_entity.id
_entity.type
_entity.pdbx_description
1 polymer ?
#
loop_
_entity_poly.entity_id
_entity_poly.type
_entity_poly.pdbx_seq_one_letter_code
_entity_poly.pdbx_strand_id
1 'polypeptide(L)'
;MSDTAKKQVRKLKIIEDDPNLSAFESDLNERVRHFKQRKKELLAPGQTLTEFASGHLYYGFHKVKGGWVYREWAPGATAMHLIGDFNNWNRTSHPMKAVGNGNWEIEIPGVRTLKHRGKVKVAVTSPRGTEDRIPLYATYVVQDEKTHNFSAAIWNPRKEFVWTDEKFRPKKNVPPLIYEAHVGMATEEERVGTYLEFMRDILPRIKKDGYNTVQLMAIMEHPYYASFGYQVSNFFAASSWYGTPDDLKALINEAHALGLSVLLDLVHSHAVKNTAEGINGFDGRDDQFFKAGGAGDHPAWGSKVFDYGKNGVVHFLLSNVRFWLEEYHFDGFRFDGVTSMIYLDHGLGSAFTDYRQYFSMNTDVQAVAYLQLAAELTHEFKRGALCVAEEMSGMPGMCLPVKEGGIGFDYRLSMGLPDYFIKT
;
A
#
# COMPACT_ATOMS: atom_id res chain seq x y z
N MET A 1 -22.68 -50.57 14.96
CA MET A 1 -21.29 -50.22 14.75
C MET A 1 -21.24 -49.18 13.67
N SER A 2 -21.20 -47.91 14.06
CA SER A 2 -21.14 -46.79 13.10
C SER A 2 -19.69 -46.49 12.78
N ASP A 3 -19.38 -46.78 11.54
CA ASP A 3 -18.07 -46.50 10.94
C ASP A 3 -18.01 -44.99 10.66
N THR A 4 -17.57 -44.22 11.64
CA THR A 4 -17.23 -42.80 11.46
C THR A 4 -15.93 -42.74 10.68
N ALA A 5 -16.02 -42.72 9.35
CA ALA A 5 -14.89 -42.48 8.46
C ALA A 5 -14.23 -41.14 8.93
N LYS A 6 -13.10 -41.27 9.63
CA LYS A 6 -12.20 -40.14 9.88
C LYS A 6 -11.84 -39.57 8.51
N LYS A 7 -12.41 -38.40 8.14
CA LYS A 7 -11.91 -37.62 7.00
C LYS A 7 -10.40 -37.47 7.21
N GLN A 8 -9.62 -38.19 6.43
CA GLN A 8 -8.17 -38.02 6.40
C GLN A 8 -7.90 -36.57 6.04
N VAL A 9 -7.40 -35.79 6.98
CA VAL A 9 -7.00 -34.41 6.73
C VAL A 9 -5.90 -34.47 5.68
N ARG A 10 -6.17 -33.96 4.48
CA ARG A 10 -5.20 -33.96 3.39
C ARG A 10 -3.98 -33.15 3.83
N LYS A 11 -2.82 -33.75 3.75
CA LYS A 11 -1.55 -33.10 4.06
C LYS A 11 -1.38 -31.85 3.19
N LEU A 12 -0.88 -30.77 3.75
CA LEU A 12 -0.61 -29.55 2.99
C LEU A 12 0.51 -29.78 1.99
N LYS A 13 0.37 -29.20 0.80
CA LYS A 13 1.35 -29.36 -0.29
C LYS A 13 2.76 -28.93 0.13
N ILE A 14 2.90 -27.88 0.91
CA ILE A 14 4.18 -27.41 1.44
C ILE A 14 4.94 -28.52 2.20
N ILE A 15 4.23 -29.41 2.89
CA ILE A 15 4.82 -30.53 3.65
C ILE A 15 5.13 -31.71 2.71
N GLU A 16 4.36 -31.84 1.61
CA GLU A 16 4.64 -32.83 0.58
C GLU A 16 5.92 -32.46 -0.17
N ASP A 17 6.12 -31.17 -0.46
CA ASP A 17 7.28 -30.63 -1.19
C ASP A 17 8.55 -30.60 -0.32
N ASP A 18 8.40 -30.34 1.00
CA ASP A 18 9.50 -30.39 1.96
C ASP A 18 9.12 -31.21 3.20
N PRO A 19 9.46 -32.52 3.23
CA PRO A 19 9.14 -33.41 4.35
C PRO A 19 9.71 -32.98 5.71
N ASN A 20 10.76 -32.15 5.76
CA ASN A 20 11.31 -31.63 7.02
C ASN A 20 10.32 -30.73 7.74
N LEU A 21 9.38 -30.13 7.03
CA LEU A 21 8.30 -29.33 7.59
C LEU A 21 7.22 -30.16 8.30
N SER A 22 7.28 -31.49 8.25
CA SER A 22 6.33 -32.37 8.96
C SER A 22 6.34 -32.15 10.48
N ALA A 23 7.47 -31.71 11.05
CA ALA A 23 7.56 -31.34 12.47
C ALA A 23 6.74 -30.08 12.82
N PHE A 24 6.39 -29.27 11.82
CA PHE A 24 5.67 -27.99 11.94
C PHE A 24 4.27 -28.03 11.29
N GLU A 25 3.72 -29.23 11.08
CA GLU A 25 2.40 -29.41 10.47
C GLU A 25 1.30 -28.66 11.23
N SER A 26 1.36 -28.65 12.56
CA SER A 26 0.42 -27.90 13.40
C SER A 26 0.46 -26.41 13.12
N ASP A 27 1.66 -25.82 13.04
CA ASP A 27 1.87 -24.39 12.81
C ASP A 27 1.42 -23.98 11.40
N LEU A 28 1.70 -24.82 10.41
CA LEU A 28 1.27 -24.58 9.03
C LEU A 28 -0.25 -24.68 8.88
N ASN A 29 -0.90 -25.63 9.54
CA ASN A 29 -2.36 -25.71 9.59
C ASN A 29 -2.97 -24.53 10.32
N GLU A 30 -2.33 -24.07 11.42
CA GLU A 30 -2.74 -22.88 12.16
C GLU A 30 -2.63 -21.61 11.29
N ARG A 31 -1.57 -21.44 10.51
CA ARG A 31 -1.41 -20.34 9.54
C ARG A 31 -2.61 -20.29 8.57
N VAL A 32 -2.96 -21.43 7.99
CA VAL A 32 -4.12 -21.52 7.06
C VAL A 32 -5.43 -21.24 7.77
N ARG A 33 -5.60 -21.74 9.01
CA ARG A 33 -6.79 -21.52 9.83
C ARG A 33 -6.93 -20.04 10.22
N HIS A 34 -5.85 -19.43 10.67
CA HIS A 34 -5.82 -18.01 11.05
C HIS A 34 -6.20 -17.10 9.87
N PHE A 35 -5.63 -17.34 8.70
CA PHE A 35 -6.00 -16.63 7.49
C PHE A 35 -7.52 -16.71 7.20
N LYS A 36 -8.09 -17.93 7.21
CA LYS A 36 -9.52 -18.13 6.98
C LYS A 36 -10.38 -17.42 8.01
N GLN A 37 -9.96 -17.44 9.27
CA GLN A 37 -10.65 -16.75 10.35
C GLN A 37 -10.60 -15.23 10.15
N ARG A 38 -9.41 -14.65 9.89
CA ARG A 38 -9.25 -13.21 9.63
C ARG A 38 -10.09 -12.76 8.44
N LYS A 39 -10.08 -13.51 7.35
CA LYS A 39 -10.93 -13.22 6.18
C LYS A 39 -12.43 -13.22 6.55
N LYS A 40 -12.89 -14.19 7.35
CA LYS A 40 -14.26 -14.26 7.81
C LYS A 40 -14.65 -13.11 8.76
N GLU A 41 -13.72 -12.63 9.59
CA GLU A 41 -13.94 -11.50 10.50
C GLU A 41 -14.06 -10.17 9.77
N LEU A 42 -13.34 -10.02 8.66
CA LEU A 42 -13.29 -8.80 7.86
C LEU A 42 -14.48 -8.68 6.91
N LEU A 43 -14.88 -9.78 6.28
CA LEU A 43 -15.86 -9.78 5.21
C LEU A 43 -17.29 -10.04 5.73
N ALA A 44 -18.25 -9.28 5.23
CA ALA A 44 -19.64 -9.62 5.37
C ALA A 44 -19.98 -10.93 4.62
N PRO A 45 -21.07 -11.64 4.99
CA PRO A 45 -21.45 -12.84 4.27
C PRO A 45 -21.65 -12.59 2.77
N GLY A 46 -20.90 -13.30 1.94
CA GLY A 46 -20.92 -13.18 0.47
C GLY A 46 -20.10 -12.04 -0.11
N GLN A 47 -19.48 -11.20 0.72
CA GLN A 47 -18.61 -10.13 0.26
C GLN A 47 -17.25 -10.68 -0.21
N THR A 48 -16.73 -10.17 -1.33
CA THR A 48 -15.40 -10.44 -1.85
C THR A 48 -14.34 -9.53 -1.21
N LEU A 49 -13.06 -9.86 -1.35
CA LEU A 49 -11.97 -8.96 -0.92
C LEU A 49 -11.96 -7.65 -1.70
N THR A 50 -12.26 -7.72 -3.00
CA THR A 50 -12.39 -6.53 -3.86
C THR A 50 -13.48 -5.58 -3.37
N GLU A 51 -14.64 -6.09 -2.99
CA GLU A 51 -15.73 -5.27 -2.43
C GLU A 51 -15.37 -4.71 -1.05
N PHE A 52 -14.66 -5.46 -0.22
CA PHE A 52 -14.16 -4.98 1.07
C PHE A 52 -13.13 -3.86 0.90
N ALA A 53 -12.19 -4.00 -0.02
CA ALA A 53 -11.10 -3.07 -0.28
C ALA A 53 -11.57 -1.83 -1.06
N SER A 54 -12.58 -1.12 -0.55
CA SER A 54 -13.29 -0.04 -1.25
C SER A 54 -13.18 1.33 -0.56
N GLY A 55 -12.24 1.48 0.39
CA GLY A 55 -12.11 2.71 1.17
C GLY A 55 -11.94 3.96 0.30
N HIS A 56 -11.14 3.89 -0.76
CA HIS A 56 -10.91 5.00 -1.70
C HIS A 56 -12.17 5.37 -2.52
N LEU A 57 -13.16 4.50 -2.61
CA LEU A 57 -14.45 4.79 -3.25
C LEU A 57 -15.44 5.44 -2.29
N TYR A 58 -15.19 5.40 -1.00
CA TYR A 58 -16.05 5.97 0.04
C TYR A 58 -15.43 7.19 0.72
N TYR A 59 -14.19 7.10 1.17
CA TYR A 59 -13.45 8.19 1.83
C TYR A 59 -12.78 9.11 0.81
N GLY A 60 -12.37 10.30 1.26
CA GLY A 60 -11.81 11.33 0.42
C GLY A 60 -12.88 12.22 -0.22
N PHE A 61 -12.52 12.89 -1.30
CA PHE A 61 -13.38 13.85 -1.98
C PHE A 61 -14.06 13.24 -3.20
N HIS A 62 -15.38 13.22 -3.21
CA HIS A 62 -16.18 12.70 -4.33
C HIS A 62 -17.15 13.74 -4.86
N LYS A 63 -17.23 13.87 -6.18
CA LYS A 63 -18.25 14.67 -6.84
C LYS A 63 -19.62 13.98 -6.71
N VAL A 64 -20.62 14.76 -6.36
CA VAL A 64 -22.02 14.33 -6.32
C VAL A 64 -22.88 15.33 -7.08
N LYS A 65 -24.16 14.98 -7.29
CA LYS A 65 -25.11 15.89 -7.91
C LYS A 65 -25.22 17.19 -7.10
N GLY A 66 -24.80 18.29 -7.68
CA GLY A 66 -24.89 19.62 -7.04
C GLY A 66 -23.69 20.04 -6.20
N GLY A 67 -22.67 19.21 -6.03
CA GLY A 67 -21.51 19.59 -5.19
C GLY A 67 -20.49 18.48 -5.00
N TRP A 68 -19.99 18.39 -3.79
CA TRP A 68 -19.02 17.42 -3.36
C TRP A 68 -19.44 16.80 -2.04
N VAL A 69 -18.96 15.59 -1.76
CA VAL A 69 -18.95 14.99 -0.42
C VAL A 69 -17.50 14.68 -0.06
N TYR A 70 -17.14 14.97 1.18
CA TYR A 70 -15.88 14.57 1.77
C TYR A 70 -16.14 13.71 2.99
N ARG A 71 -15.46 12.55 3.05
CA ARG A 71 -15.54 11.60 4.17
C ARG A 71 -14.17 11.25 4.68
N GLU A 72 -14.10 11.05 6.00
CA GLU A 72 -12.83 10.73 6.66
C GLU A 72 -13.03 9.74 7.81
N TRP A 73 -11.99 8.99 8.14
CA TRP A 73 -11.97 8.06 9.26
C TRP A 73 -11.06 8.56 10.38
N ALA A 74 -11.64 9.05 11.46
CA ALA A 74 -10.93 9.61 12.61
C ALA A 74 -11.66 9.24 13.91
N PRO A 75 -11.55 8.00 14.38
CA PRO A 75 -12.32 7.52 15.54
C PRO A 75 -11.91 8.18 16.88
N GLY A 76 -10.72 8.78 16.97
CA GLY A 76 -10.26 9.53 18.14
C GLY A 76 -10.63 11.02 18.12
N ALA A 77 -11.13 11.53 16.98
CA ALA A 77 -11.52 12.93 16.86
C ALA A 77 -12.81 13.24 17.64
N THR A 78 -12.87 14.44 18.24
CA THR A 78 -14.06 14.98 18.91
C THR A 78 -14.80 16.01 18.07
N ALA A 79 -14.10 16.68 17.13
CA ALA A 79 -14.66 17.55 16.11
C ALA A 79 -13.72 17.59 14.89
N MET A 80 -14.30 17.82 13.71
CA MET A 80 -13.53 18.00 12.49
C MET A 80 -14.11 19.13 11.65
N HIS A 81 -13.24 19.93 11.00
CA HIS A 81 -13.63 21.01 10.10
C HIS A 81 -12.82 20.92 8.82
N LEU A 82 -13.48 21.00 7.67
CA LEU A 82 -12.79 21.09 6.39
C LEU A 82 -12.31 22.52 6.15
N ILE A 83 -11.04 22.68 5.83
CA ILE A 83 -10.38 23.98 5.61
C ILE A 83 -9.59 23.97 4.30
N GLY A 84 -9.40 25.13 3.71
CA GLY A 84 -8.63 25.28 2.48
C GLY A 84 -8.84 26.59 1.77
N ASP A 85 -8.33 26.70 0.55
CA ASP A 85 -8.45 27.89 -0.28
C ASP A 85 -9.91 28.30 -0.52
N PHE A 86 -10.81 27.34 -0.58
CA PHE A 86 -12.23 27.54 -0.85
C PHE A 86 -12.97 28.31 0.24
N ASN A 87 -12.46 28.30 1.48
CA ASN A 87 -13.06 28.99 2.62
C ASN A 87 -12.06 29.89 3.37
N ASN A 88 -10.97 30.31 2.71
CA ASN A 88 -9.90 31.12 3.29
C ASN A 88 -9.31 30.50 4.57
N TRP A 89 -9.21 29.18 4.62
CA TRP A 89 -8.66 28.42 5.76
C TRP A 89 -9.40 28.63 7.09
N ASN A 90 -10.68 28.97 7.01
CA ASN A 90 -11.52 29.22 8.19
C ASN A 90 -11.88 27.89 8.88
N ARG A 91 -11.40 27.72 10.12
CA ARG A 91 -11.56 26.51 10.94
C ARG A 91 -12.95 26.32 11.56
N THR A 92 -13.89 27.23 11.33
CA THR A 92 -15.24 27.20 11.95
C THR A 92 -16.38 27.13 10.96
N SER A 93 -16.12 27.40 9.67
CA SER A 93 -17.16 27.57 8.66
C SER A 93 -17.70 26.27 8.05
N HIS A 94 -16.94 25.18 8.13
CA HIS A 94 -17.28 23.90 7.47
C HIS A 94 -17.11 22.72 8.43
N PRO A 95 -17.96 22.63 9.50
CA PRO A 95 -17.92 21.52 10.43
C PRO A 95 -18.36 20.23 9.74
N MET A 96 -17.64 19.14 10.03
CA MET A 96 -18.01 17.80 9.60
C MET A 96 -18.94 17.16 10.62
N LYS A 97 -19.81 16.28 10.15
CA LYS A 97 -20.76 15.52 10.96
C LYS A 97 -20.22 14.14 11.24
N ALA A 98 -20.23 13.72 12.50
CA ALA A 98 -19.97 12.33 12.87
C ALA A 98 -21.14 11.44 12.41
N VAL A 99 -20.83 10.40 11.62
CA VAL A 99 -21.85 9.49 11.05
C VAL A 99 -21.72 8.06 11.60
N GLY A 100 -20.98 7.88 12.69
CA GLY A 100 -20.78 6.62 13.39
C GLY A 100 -19.50 5.88 12.99
N ASN A 101 -19.09 4.92 13.82
CA ASN A 101 -17.90 4.07 13.62
C ASN A 101 -16.59 4.84 13.36
N GLY A 102 -16.47 6.04 13.92
CA GLY A 102 -15.31 6.93 13.69
C GLY A 102 -15.30 7.62 12.33
N ASN A 103 -16.42 7.55 11.59
CA ASN A 103 -16.54 8.21 10.28
C ASN A 103 -17.10 9.62 10.43
N TRP A 104 -16.56 10.52 9.62
CA TRP A 104 -16.93 11.94 9.52
C TRP A 104 -17.30 12.28 8.08
N GLU A 105 -18.32 13.12 7.90
CA GLU A 105 -18.81 13.50 6.57
C GLU A 105 -19.18 14.98 6.53
N ILE A 106 -18.96 15.59 5.35
CA ILE A 106 -19.49 16.91 5.01
C ILE A 106 -19.91 16.95 3.54
N GLU A 107 -21.06 17.52 3.28
CA GLU A 107 -21.50 17.92 1.96
C GLU A 107 -21.08 19.37 1.67
N ILE A 108 -20.53 19.60 0.48
CA ILE A 108 -20.03 20.92 0.05
C ILE A 108 -20.83 21.32 -1.18
N PRO A 109 -21.81 22.25 -1.04
CA PRO A 109 -22.62 22.69 -2.16
C PRO A 109 -21.79 23.38 -3.25
N GLY A 110 -22.17 23.19 -4.49
CA GLY A 110 -21.57 23.80 -5.66
C GLY A 110 -20.39 23.00 -6.22
N VAL A 111 -20.54 22.52 -7.44
CA VAL A 111 -19.50 21.72 -8.16
C VAL A 111 -18.20 22.50 -8.42
N ARG A 112 -18.25 23.85 -8.32
CA ARG A 112 -17.09 24.74 -8.50
C ARG A 112 -16.48 25.21 -7.19
N THR A 113 -17.01 24.82 -6.04
CA THR A 113 -16.52 25.24 -4.72
C THR A 113 -15.11 24.71 -4.49
N LEU A 114 -14.87 23.42 -4.74
CA LEU A 114 -13.55 22.86 -4.73
C LEU A 114 -12.95 22.94 -6.15
N LYS A 115 -11.98 23.83 -6.32
CA LYS A 115 -11.31 24.05 -7.60
C LYS A 115 -10.20 23.01 -7.81
N HIS A 116 -9.95 22.68 -9.08
CA HIS A 116 -8.77 21.90 -9.45
C HIS A 116 -7.50 22.54 -8.89
N ARG A 117 -6.65 21.74 -8.24
CA ARG A 117 -5.43 22.16 -7.52
C ARG A 117 -5.67 23.11 -6.33
N GLY A 118 -6.91 23.40 -5.94
CA GLY A 118 -7.18 24.12 -4.70
C GLY A 118 -6.68 23.33 -3.49
N LYS A 119 -5.95 23.99 -2.60
CA LYS A 119 -5.35 23.35 -1.42
C LYS A 119 -6.41 23.15 -0.33
N VAL A 120 -6.37 22.01 0.32
CA VAL A 120 -7.27 21.65 1.42
C VAL A 120 -6.52 20.86 2.50
N LYS A 121 -7.01 21.04 3.74
CA LYS A 121 -6.69 20.22 4.92
C LYS A 121 -7.95 19.97 5.72
N VAL A 122 -7.85 19.17 6.76
CA VAL A 122 -8.88 18.99 7.76
C VAL A 122 -8.34 19.37 9.13
N ALA A 123 -9.00 20.29 9.82
CA ALA A 123 -8.71 20.61 11.22
C ALA A 123 -9.36 19.54 12.10
N VAL A 124 -8.54 18.72 12.71
CA VAL A 124 -8.95 17.59 13.56
C VAL A 124 -8.78 17.99 15.01
N THR A 125 -9.87 18.00 15.76
CA THR A 125 -9.86 18.27 17.22
C THR A 125 -9.93 16.96 17.98
N SER A 126 -9.04 16.79 18.95
CA SER A 126 -8.96 15.64 19.85
C SER A 126 -8.73 16.14 21.28
N PRO A 127 -8.69 15.26 22.30
CA PRO A 127 -8.27 15.64 23.65
C PRO A 127 -6.87 16.27 23.74
N ARG A 128 -6.01 16.09 22.71
CA ARG A 128 -4.67 16.70 22.62
C ARG A 128 -4.66 18.10 22.02
N GLY A 129 -5.80 18.57 21.51
CA GLY A 129 -5.94 19.88 20.84
C GLY A 129 -6.44 19.75 19.41
N THR A 130 -6.29 20.84 18.63
CA THR A 130 -6.70 20.89 17.23
C THR A 130 -5.46 21.01 16.33
N GLU A 131 -5.33 20.12 15.36
CA GLU A 131 -4.25 20.09 14.38
C GLU A 131 -4.78 20.04 12.94
N ASP A 132 -4.08 20.70 12.03
CA ASP A 132 -4.41 20.67 10.60
C ASP A 132 -3.74 19.45 9.97
N ARG A 133 -4.55 18.53 9.44
CA ARG A 133 -4.10 17.25 8.89
C ARG A 133 -4.36 17.17 7.38
N ILE A 134 -3.49 16.45 6.67
CA ILE A 134 -3.75 16.10 5.27
C ILE A 134 -4.77 14.97 5.23
N PRO A 135 -5.86 15.06 4.44
CA PRO A 135 -6.83 13.97 4.28
C PRO A 135 -6.19 12.62 3.99
N LEU A 136 -6.61 11.56 4.70
CA LEU A 136 -6.01 10.21 4.61
C LEU A 136 -6.06 9.62 3.20
N TYR A 137 -7.13 9.94 2.46
CA TYR A 137 -7.36 9.45 1.10
C TYR A 137 -7.12 10.56 0.06
N ALA A 138 -6.21 11.50 0.35
CA ALA A 138 -5.78 12.50 -0.64
C ALA A 138 -5.08 11.82 -1.82
N THR A 139 -5.52 12.12 -3.04
CA THR A 139 -4.96 11.54 -4.28
C THR A 139 -3.86 12.40 -4.91
N TYR A 140 -3.69 13.62 -4.44
CA TYR A 140 -2.60 14.52 -4.79
C TYR A 140 -2.24 15.40 -3.61
N VAL A 141 -0.95 15.47 -3.29
CA VAL A 141 -0.41 16.27 -2.19
C VAL A 141 0.73 17.11 -2.75
N VAL A 142 0.81 18.38 -2.34
CA VAL A 142 1.81 19.31 -2.86
C VAL A 142 2.49 20.06 -1.72
N GLN A 143 3.77 20.34 -1.91
CA GLN A 143 4.52 21.22 -1.01
C GLN A 143 4.41 22.65 -1.48
N ASP A 144 4.21 23.59 -0.54
CA ASP A 144 4.26 25.01 -0.82
C ASP A 144 5.73 25.48 -0.90
N GLU A 145 6.10 26.13 -2.00
CA GLU A 145 7.48 26.53 -2.27
C GLU A 145 8.08 27.49 -1.24
N LYS A 146 7.24 28.30 -0.59
CA LYS A 146 7.70 29.33 0.36
C LYS A 146 7.71 28.84 1.81
N THR A 147 6.67 28.12 2.19
CA THR A 147 6.49 27.67 3.58
C THR A 147 7.00 26.25 3.81
N HIS A 148 7.24 25.49 2.74
CA HIS A 148 7.54 24.08 2.72
C HIS A 148 6.47 23.19 3.38
N ASN A 149 5.28 23.73 3.64
CA ASN A 149 4.17 22.98 4.19
C ASN A 149 3.47 22.14 3.11
N PHE A 150 3.15 20.90 3.42
CA PHE A 150 2.37 20.04 2.55
C PHE A 150 0.86 20.25 2.76
N SER A 151 0.11 20.13 1.69
CA SER A 151 -1.35 20.16 1.69
C SER A 151 -1.90 19.22 0.61
N ALA A 152 -3.06 18.63 0.84
CA ALA A 152 -3.78 17.99 -0.23
C ALA A 152 -4.23 19.04 -1.27
N ALA A 153 -4.20 18.67 -2.53
CA ALA A 153 -4.70 19.49 -3.64
C ALA A 153 -5.80 18.71 -4.37
N ILE A 154 -6.93 19.34 -4.60
CA ILE A 154 -8.06 18.71 -5.28
C ILE A 154 -7.68 18.36 -6.73
N TRP A 155 -7.59 17.07 -7.05
CA TRP A 155 -7.34 16.63 -8.41
C TRP A 155 -8.66 16.50 -9.15
N ASN A 156 -8.96 17.47 -9.98
CA ASN A 156 -10.21 17.56 -10.74
C ASN A 156 -9.96 18.27 -12.08
N PRO A 157 -9.21 17.66 -13.00
CA PRO A 157 -8.91 18.25 -14.29
C PRO A 157 -10.19 18.40 -15.13
N ARG A 158 -10.16 19.34 -16.08
CA ARG A 158 -11.29 19.57 -16.99
C ARG A 158 -11.55 18.38 -17.93
N LYS A 159 -10.49 17.66 -18.29
CA LYS A 159 -10.53 16.43 -19.07
C LYS A 159 -9.95 15.33 -18.18
N GLU A 160 -10.71 14.30 -17.97
CA GLU A 160 -10.23 13.10 -17.30
C GLU A 160 -9.16 12.41 -18.17
N PHE A 161 -8.21 11.74 -17.50
CA PHE A 161 -7.22 10.95 -18.22
C PHE A 161 -7.92 9.81 -18.98
N VAL A 162 -7.54 9.61 -20.22
CA VAL A 162 -8.11 8.55 -21.08
C VAL A 162 -7.07 7.45 -21.26
N TRP A 163 -7.34 6.30 -20.70
CA TRP A 163 -6.52 5.11 -20.87
C TRP A 163 -6.67 4.55 -22.31
N THR A 164 -5.59 4.03 -22.85
CA THR A 164 -5.56 3.36 -24.17
C THR A 164 -5.01 1.94 -24.09
N ASP A 165 -4.85 1.43 -22.89
CA ASP A 165 -4.21 0.16 -22.55
C ASP A 165 -5.19 -1.02 -22.37
N GLU A 166 -6.45 -0.87 -22.75
CA GLU A 166 -7.50 -1.88 -22.58
C GLU A 166 -7.15 -3.25 -23.17
N LYS A 167 -6.30 -3.27 -24.20
CA LYS A 167 -5.83 -4.49 -24.87
C LYS A 167 -4.55 -5.05 -24.28
N PHE A 168 -3.88 -4.29 -23.39
CA PHE A 168 -2.66 -4.76 -22.77
C PHE A 168 -2.95 -5.97 -21.87
N ARG A 169 -2.12 -6.96 -21.97
CA ARG A 169 -2.12 -8.13 -21.05
C ARG A 169 -0.67 -8.55 -20.84
N PRO A 170 -0.24 -8.78 -19.59
CA PRO A 170 1.06 -9.39 -19.32
C PRO A 170 1.20 -10.72 -20.07
N LYS A 171 2.37 -10.98 -20.62
CA LYS A 171 2.64 -12.24 -21.35
C LYS A 171 2.58 -13.43 -20.38
N LYS A 172 1.72 -14.38 -20.65
CA LYS A 172 1.63 -15.64 -19.88
C LYS A 172 2.87 -16.50 -20.13
N ASN A 173 3.31 -17.21 -19.10
CA ASN A 173 4.41 -18.18 -19.16
C ASN A 173 5.75 -17.59 -19.66
N VAL A 174 5.93 -16.30 -19.51
CA VAL A 174 7.22 -15.63 -19.74
C VAL A 174 7.72 -15.15 -18.37
N PRO A 175 8.91 -15.54 -17.95
CA PRO A 175 9.50 -15.05 -16.71
C PRO A 175 9.57 -13.51 -16.71
N PRO A 176 9.24 -12.85 -15.61
CA PRO A 176 9.41 -11.41 -15.52
C PRO A 176 10.90 -11.07 -15.50
N LEU A 177 11.33 -10.31 -16.49
CA LEU A 177 12.63 -9.65 -16.52
C LEU A 177 12.40 -8.23 -16.04
N ILE A 178 12.68 -8.00 -14.77
CA ILE A 178 12.32 -6.77 -14.05
C ILE A 178 13.49 -5.80 -14.11
N TYR A 179 13.20 -4.57 -14.56
CA TYR A 179 14.09 -3.42 -14.42
C TYR A 179 13.59 -2.53 -13.29
N GLU A 180 14.32 -2.44 -12.20
CA GLU A 180 14.02 -1.56 -11.09
C GLU A 180 14.58 -0.16 -11.37
N ALA A 181 13.76 0.87 -11.15
CA ALA A 181 14.15 2.25 -11.42
C ALA A 181 13.51 3.24 -10.46
N HIS A 182 14.29 4.25 -10.08
CA HIS A 182 13.83 5.43 -9.35
C HIS A 182 13.56 6.58 -10.33
N VAL A 183 12.31 7.02 -10.44
CA VAL A 183 11.90 8.04 -11.42
C VAL A 183 12.75 9.32 -11.31
N GLY A 184 12.91 9.85 -10.11
CA GLY A 184 13.62 11.11 -9.89
C GLY A 184 15.14 11.05 -10.13
N MET A 185 15.73 9.84 -10.05
CA MET A 185 17.17 9.64 -10.29
C MET A 185 17.48 9.26 -11.74
N ALA A 186 16.47 9.04 -12.58
CA ALA A 186 16.62 8.60 -13.95
C ALA A 186 16.85 9.77 -14.92
N THR A 187 17.75 10.69 -14.57
CA THR A 187 18.20 11.82 -15.39
C THR A 187 19.70 12.04 -15.17
N GLU A 188 20.38 12.52 -16.20
CA GLU A 188 21.80 12.91 -16.13
C GLU A 188 21.99 14.35 -15.61
N GLU A 189 20.90 15.11 -15.48
CA GLU A 189 20.93 16.46 -14.96
C GLU A 189 20.91 16.47 -13.42
N GLU A 190 21.56 17.47 -12.80
CA GLU A 190 21.61 17.63 -11.33
C GLU A 190 20.29 18.17 -10.77
N ARG A 191 19.19 17.45 -11.01
CA ARG A 191 17.83 17.74 -10.52
C ARG A 191 16.99 16.47 -10.44
N VAL A 192 15.83 16.59 -9.83
CA VAL A 192 14.84 15.51 -9.80
C VAL A 192 14.24 15.31 -11.20
N GLY A 193 14.27 14.09 -11.72
CA GLY A 193 13.61 13.68 -12.96
C GLY A 193 12.10 13.58 -12.79
N THR A 194 11.36 13.64 -13.91
CA THR A 194 9.91 13.63 -13.92
C THR A 194 9.33 12.35 -14.52
N TYR A 195 8.04 12.05 -14.24
CA TYR A 195 7.30 10.94 -14.86
C TYR A 195 7.35 11.03 -16.40
N LEU A 196 7.18 12.23 -16.96
CA LEU A 196 7.17 12.43 -18.42
C LEU A 196 8.56 12.22 -19.06
N GLU A 197 9.63 12.62 -18.38
CA GLU A 197 11.00 12.36 -18.83
C GLU A 197 11.31 10.87 -18.77
N PHE A 198 10.94 10.20 -17.67
CA PHE A 198 11.10 8.76 -17.55
C PHE A 198 10.35 8.02 -18.67
N MET A 199 9.10 8.42 -18.92
CA MET A 199 8.29 7.89 -20.02
C MET A 199 8.97 8.05 -21.38
N ARG A 200 9.47 9.25 -21.70
CA ARG A 200 10.04 9.57 -23.00
C ARG A 200 11.42 8.96 -23.23
N ASP A 201 12.27 9.00 -22.20
CA ASP A 201 13.71 8.76 -22.36
C ASP A 201 14.19 7.40 -21.81
N ILE A 202 13.49 6.87 -20.79
CA ILE A 202 13.93 5.67 -20.06
C ILE A 202 13.15 4.43 -20.50
N LEU A 203 11.82 4.50 -20.61
CA LEU A 203 11.02 3.33 -21.03
C LEU A 203 11.46 2.71 -22.35
N PRO A 204 11.77 3.49 -23.42
CA PRO A 204 12.26 2.92 -24.67
C PRO A 204 13.61 2.19 -24.53
N ARG A 205 14.50 2.66 -23.65
CA ARG A 205 15.78 1.99 -23.36
C ARG A 205 15.54 0.65 -22.65
N ILE A 206 14.73 0.63 -21.60
CA ILE A 206 14.37 -0.58 -20.88
C ILE A 206 13.80 -1.62 -21.84
N LYS A 207 12.89 -1.20 -22.74
CA LYS A 207 12.31 -2.08 -23.75
C LYS A 207 13.36 -2.61 -24.74
N LYS A 208 14.24 -1.75 -25.23
CA LYS A 208 15.32 -2.11 -26.16
C LYS A 208 16.29 -3.12 -25.54
N ASP A 209 16.55 -3.01 -24.24
CA ASP A 209 17.45 -3.90 -23.49
C ASP A 209 16.80 -5.27 -23.17
N GLY A 210 15.55 -5.47 -23.60
CA GLY A 210 14.90 -6.78 -23.55
C GLY A 210 14.09 -7.05 -22.28
N TYR A 211 14.00 -6.10 -21.36
CA TYR A 211 13.12 -6.23 -20.19
C TYR A 211 11.64 -6.26 -20.59
N ASN A 212 10.83 -6.90 -19.79
CA ASN A 212 9.38 -7.01 -20.01
C ASN A 212 8.55 -6.43 -18.85
N THR A 213 9.21 -6.02 -17.77
CA THR A 213 8.58 -5.48 -16.57
C THR A 213 9.45 -4.34 -16.01
N VAL A 214 8.82 -3.25 -15.62
CA VAL A 214 9.44 -2.13 -14.90
C VAL A 214 8.92 -2.14 -13.48
N GLN A 215 9.80 -2.10 -12.49
CA GLN A 215 9.47 -1.86 -11.10
C GLN A 215 9.82 -0.41 -10.77
N LEU A 216 8.80 0.40 -10.49
CA LEU A 216 9.01 1.75 -9.99
C LEU A 216 9.28 1.69 -8.49
N MET A 217 10.47 2.12 -8.06
CA MET A 217 10.77 2.33 -6.65
C MET A 217 9.72 3.27 -6.05
N ALA A 218 9.48 3.17 -4.74
CA ALA A 218 8.37 3.78 -4.05
C ALA A 218 8.02 5.20 -4.53
N ILE A 219 6.85 5.35 -5.15
CA ILE A 219 6.35 6.63 -5.71
C ILE A 219 5.12 7.17 -4.97
N MET A 220 4.72 6.55 -3.87
CA MET A 220 3.74 7.15 -2.96
C MET A 220 4.32 8.43 -2.37
N GLU A 221 3.47 9.41 -2.04
CA GLU A 221 3.95 10.70 -1.57
C GLU A 221 4.75 10.58 -0.27
N HIS A 222 5.86 11.31 -0.21
CA HIS A 222 6.82 11.30 0.88
C HIS A 222 7.45 12.70 1.06
N PRO A 223 7.64 13.18 2.30
CA PRO A 223 8.10 14.54 2.54
C PRO A 223 9.62 14.71 2.36
N TYR A 224 10.37 13.62 2.40
CA TYR A 224 11.83 13.63 2.34
C TYR A 224 12.33 12.90 1.10
N TYR A 225 12.76 13.64 0.09
CA TYR A 225 13.21 13.10 -1.20
C TYR A 225 14.32 12.04 -1.05
N ALA A 226 15.30 12.26 -0.17
CA ALA A 226 16.42 11.32 0.03
C ALA A 226 16.00 10.00 0.71
N SER A 227 14.73 9.83 1.09
CA SER A 227 14.20 8.52 1.46
C SER A 227 13.92 7.63 0.25
N PHE A 228 14.06 8.14 -0.97
CA PHE A 228 13.70 7.47 -2.23
C PHE A 228 12.25 6.92 -2.28
N GLY A 229 11.34 7.55 -1.51
CA GLY A 229 9.96 7.14 -1.40
C GLY A 229 9.64 6.18 -0.26
N TYR A 230 10.63 5.67 0.47
CA TYR A 230 10.41 4.68 1.54
C TYR A 230 9.95 5.29 2.88
N GLN A 231 9.83 6.61 3.01
CA GLN A 231 9.21 7.29 4.15
C GLN A 231 7.84 7.85 3.74
N VAL A 232 6.90 6.96 3.46
CA VAL A 232 5.57 7.30 2.94
C VAL A 232 4.77 8.12 3.95
N SER A 233 4.21 9.23 3.49
CA SER A 233 3.28 10.08 4.24
C SER A 233 1.83 9.95 3.78
N ASN A 234 1.58 9.85 2.47
CA ASN A 234 0.23 9.82 1.90
C ASN A 234 0.10 8.66 0.91
N PHE A 235 -0.58 7.62 1.34
CA PHE A 235 -0.62 6.32 0.66
C PHE A 235 -1.39 6.34 -0.66
N PHE A 236 -2.41 7.23 -0.80
CA PHE A 236 -3.24 7.33 -2.01
C PHE A 236 -2.79 8.43 -2.97
N ALA A 237 -1.67 9.09 -2.70
CA ALA A 237 -1.13 10.16 -3.55
C ALA A 237 0.13 9.68 -4.29
N ALA A 238 0.14 9.88 -5.60
CA ALA A 238 1.37 9.81 -6.39
C ALA A 238 2.29 10.98 -6.00
N SER A 239 3.58 10.72 -5.83
CA SER A 239 4.53 11.73 -5.39
C SER A 239 4.61 12.93 -6.33
N SER A 240 4.38 14.10 -5.77
CA SER A 240 4.46 15.38 -6.47
C SER A 240 5.90 15.79 -6.84
N TRP A 241 6.91 15.12 -6.28
CA TRP A 241 8.31 15.31 -6.66
C TRP A 241 8.55 15.06 -8.16
N TYR A 242 7.79 14.13 -8.75
CA TYR A 242 8.01 13.67 -10.13
C TYR A 242 6.97 14.19 -11.13
N GLY A 243 5.93 14.87 -10.67
CA GLY A 243 4.87 15.40 -11.53
C GLY A 243 3.47 15.28 -10.96
N THR A 244 2.51 15.14 -11.84
CA THR A 244 1.09 15.06 -11.50
C THR A 244 0.55 13.63 -11.53
N PRO A 245 -0.64 13.35 -10.95
CA PRO A 245 -1.32 12.07 -11.10
C PRO A 245 -1.48 11.64 -12.56
N ASP A 246 -1.84 12.57 -13.46
CA ASP A 246 -2.03 12.24 -14.88
C ASP A 246 -0.70 11.96 -15.60
N ASP A 247 0.43 12.55 -15.15
CA ASP A 247 1.75 12.26 -15.69
C ASP A 247 2.18 10.81 -15.36
N LEU A 248 1.88 10.33 -14.14
CA LEU A 248 2.12 8.93 -13.79
C LEU A 248 1.22 7.99 -14.59
N LYS A 249 -0.06 8.34 -14.79
CA LYS A 249 -0.97 7.57 -15.66
C LYS A 249 -0.44 7.51 -17.09
N ALA A 250 0.07 8.62 -17.63
CA ALA A 250 0.68 8.66 -18.96
C ALA A 250 1.89 7.74 -19.07
N LEU A 251 2.75 7.72 -18.04
CA LEU A 251 3.92 6.83 -17.98
C LEU A 251 3.49 5.36 -18.05
N ILE A 252 2.50 4.95 -17.23
CA ILE A 252 2.04 3.56 -17.21
C ILE A 252 1.34 3.19 -18.51
N ASN A 253 0.51 4.06 -19.05
CA ASN A 253 -0.15 3.86 -20.34
C ASN A 253 0.86 3.65 -21.48
N GLU A 254 1.94 4.44 -21.52
CA GLU A 254 3.02 4.28 -22.50
C GLU A 254 3.83 2.99 -22.27
N ALA A 255 4.10 2.61 -21.02
CA ALA A 255 4.74 1.33 -20.70
C ALA A 255 3.92 0.16 -21.26
N HIS A 256 2.61 0.19 -21.10
CA HIS A 256 1.69 -0.81 -21.67
C HIS A 256 1.70 -0.79 -23.21
N ALA A 257 1.74 0.38 -23.84
CA ALA A 257 1.87 0.50 -25.29
C ALA A 257 3.17 -0.14 -25.82
N LEU A 258 4.26 -0.03 -25.06
CA LEU A 258 5.53 -0.68 -25.34
C LEU A 258 5.54 -2.18 -25.00
N GLY A 259 4.47 -2.70 -24.39
CA GLY A 259 4.36 -4.10 -23.93
C GLY A 259 5.22 -4.40 -22.70
N LEU A 260 5.37 -3.41 -21.80
CA LEU A 260 6.02 -3.53 -20.49
C LEU A 260 4.95 -3.57 -19.40
N SER A 261 5.02 -4.53 -18.50
CA SER A 261 4.27 -4.50 -17.24
C SER A 261 4.90 -3.50 -16.28
N VAL A 262 4.10 -2.89 -15.40
CA VAL A 262 4.60 -1.94 -14.39
C VAL A 262 4.22 -2.42 -12.99
N LEU A 263 5.23 -2.62 -12.14
CA LEU A 263 5.05 -2.94 -10.72
C LEU A 263 5.29 -1.70 -9.87
N LEU A 264 4.49 -1.54 -8.83
CA LEU A 264 4.72 -0.54 -7.79
C LEU A 264 5.50 -1.17 -6.63
N ASP A 265 6.53 -0.49 -6.18
CA ASP A 265 7.16 -0.77 -4.89
C ASP A 265 6.24 -0.27 -3.76
N LEU A 266 5.58 -1.22 -3.09
CA LEU A 266 4.50 -0.96 -2.14
C LEU A 266 5.03 -1.00 -0.70
N VAL A 267 5.11 0.16 -0.07
CA VAL A 267 5.60 0.30 1.30
C VAL A 267 4.44 0.19 2.28
N HIS A 268 4.10 -1.03 2.67
CA HIS A 268 3.11 -1.33 3.71
C HIS A 268 3.74 -1.89 4.99
N SER A 269 5.07 -1.95 5.02
CA SER A 269 5.85 -2.35 6.20
C SER A 269 5.86 -1.29 7.30
N HIS A 270 5.82 -0.01 6.92
CA HIS A 270 5.91 1.12 7.83
C HIS A 270 5.37 2.42 7.22
N ALA A 271 5.35 3.50 8.02
CA ALA A 271 5.03 4.85 7.59
C ALA A 271 5.97 5.86 8.25
N VAL A 272 6.08 7.06 7.67
CA VAL A 272 6.85 8.15 8.25
C VAL A 272 6.34 8.53 9.65
N LYS A 273 7.24 8.94 10.54
CA LYS A 273 6.87 9.43 11.89
C LYS A 273 6.22 10.81 11.90
N ASN A 274 6.40 11.60 10.85
CA ASN A 274 5.91 12.96 10.76
C ASN A 274 4.40 13.03 10.98
N THR A 275 3.98 13.91 11.87
CA THR A 275 2.55 14.11 12.15
C THR A 275 1.92 15.13 11.18
N ALA A 276 2.65 16.17 10.79
CA ALA A 276 2.13 17.22 9.92
C ALA A 276 1.86 16.78 8.48
N GLU A 277 2.72 15.91 7.94
CA GLU A 277 2.64 15.40 6.56
C GLU A 277 2.00 14.01 6.49
N GLY A 278 2.26 13.17 7.51
CA GLY A 278 1.89 11.77 7.52
C GLY A 278 0.59 11.45 8.27
N ILE A 279 0.31 10.17 8.35
CA ILE A 279 -0.88 9.63 9.01
C ILE A 279 -0.69 9.42 10.52
N ASN A 280 0.54 9.58 11.04
CA ASN A 280 0.83 9.42 12.45
C ASN A 280 0.08 10.46 13.29
N GLY A 281 -0.63 10.01 14.33
CA GLY A 281 -1.42 10.89 15.20
C GLY A 281 -2.58 11.59 14.50
N PHE A 282 -3.08 11.08 13.36
CA PHE A 282 -4.09 11.76 12.54
C PHE A 282 -5.34 12.15 13.34
N ASP A 283 -5.87 11.25 14.16
CA ASP A 283 -7.07 11.47 14.98
C ASP A 283 -6.74 11.91 16.41
N GLY A 284 -5.49 12.32 16.67
CA GLY A 284 -4.97 12.68 18.00
C GLY A 284 -4.45 11.51 18.83
N ARG A 285 -4.51 10.26 18.32
CA ARG A 285 -3.96 9.08 18.96
C ARG A 285 -2.76 8.54 18.18
N ASP A 286 -1.77 8.00 18.91
CA ASP A 286 -0.57 7.46 18.28
C ASP A 286 -0.82 6.07 17.69
N ASP A 287 -1.91 5.43 18.10
CA ASP A 287 -2.24 4.04 17.75
C ASP A 287 -3.42 3.88 16.78
N GLN A 288 -3.88 4.95 16.11
CA GLN A 288 -4.96 4.81 15.10
C GLN A 288 -4.59 3.76 14.06
N PHE A 289 -3.40 3.88 13.49
CA PHE A 289 -2.87 2.97 12.45
C PHE A 289 -1.81 2.01 12.98
N PHE A 290 -1.13 2.36 14.05
CA PHE A 290 0.13 1.74 14.47
C PHE A 290 -0.02 0.90 15.72
N LYS A 291 0.95 0.04 15.97
CA LYS A 291 1.05 -0.69 17.23
C LYS A 291 1.21 0.30 18.39
N ALA A 292 0.62 -0.01 19.54
CA ALA A 292 0.67 0.86 20.71
C ALA A 292 2.07 0.86 21.37
N GLY A 293 2.44 2.01 21.94
CA GLY A 293 3.69 2.17 22.68
C GLY A 293 4.94 1.94 21.82
N GLY A 294 6.01 1.45 22.42
CA GLY A 294 7.30 1.25 21.75
C GLY A 294 7.29 0.26 20.60
N ALA A 295 6.36 -0.69 20.59
CA ALA A 295 6.16 -1.62 19.47
C ALA A 295 5.67 -0.93 18.17
N GLY A 296 5.14 0.29 18.29
CA GLY A 296 4.73 1.11 17.17
C GLY A 296 5.87 1.89 16.50
N ASP A 297 7.08 1.82 17.04
CA ASP A 297 8.26 2.48 16.47
C ASP A 297 9.23 1.44 15.92
N HIS A 298 9.61 1.60 14.64
CA HIS A 298 10.59 0.71 14.03
C HIS A 298 12.01 1.04 14.53
N PRO A 299 12.71 0.07 15.17
CA PRO A 299 13.96 0.36 15.88
C PRO A 299 15.12 0.80 14.97
N ALA A 300 15.11 0.37 13.71
CA ALA A 300 16.20 0.66 12.77
C ALA A 300 15.87 1.76 11.74
N TRP A 301 14.57 1.95 11.37
CA TRP A 301 14.20 2.81 10.24
C TRP A 301 13.66 4.18 10.64
N GLY A 302 13.51 4.45 11.94
CA GLY A 302 12.98 5.72 12.41
C GLY A 302 11.54 6.00 11.94
N SER A 303 10.75 4.97 11.72
CA SER A 303 9.40 4.99 11.16
C SER A 303 8.38 4.36 12.11
N LYS A 304 7.10 4.37 11.73
CA LYS A 304 5.99 3.77 12.50
C LYS A 304 5.59 2.42 11.92
N VAL A 305 5.30 1.44 12.78
CA VAL A 305 4.92 0.07 12.41
C VAL A 305 3.40 -0.09 12.48
N PHE A 306 2.78 -0.53 11.39
CA PHE A 306 1.33 -0.77 11.32
C PHE A 306 0.86 -1.87 12.27
N ASP A 307 -0.36 -1.72 12.78
CA ASP A 307 -1.07 -2.75 13.53
C ASP A 307 -2.01 -3.53 12.59
N TYR A 308 -1.51 -4.60 12.00
CA TYR A 308 -2.26 -5.46 11.08
C TYR A 308 -3.39 -6.26 11.77
N GLY A 309 -3.48 -6.22 13.09
CA GLY A 309 -4.59 -6.79 13.85
C GLY A 309 -5.86 -5.94 13.81
N LYS A 310 -5.75 -4.63 13.51
CA LYS A 310 -6.89 -3.71 13.46
C LYS A 310 -7.61 -3.77 12.13
N ASN A 311 -8.92 -4.05 12.15
CA ASN A 311 -9.74 -4.16 10.94
C ASN A 311 -9.72 -2.87 10.08
N GLY A 312 -9.75 -1.69 10.71
CA GLY A 312 -9.67 -0.41 10.01
C GLY A 312 -8.34 -0.19 9.30
N VAL A 313 -7.24 -0.66 9.90
CA VAL A 313 -5.90 -0.62 9.28
C VAL A 313 -5.82 -1.57 8.08
N VAL A 314 -6.29 -2.80 8.24
CA VAL A 314 -6.33 -3.78 7.13
C VAL A 314 -7.21 -3.26 6.00
N HIS A 315 -8.38 -2.66 6.31
CA HIS A 315 -9.24 -2.03 5.32
C HIS A 315 -8.55 -0.89 4.57
N PHE A 316 -7.83 -0.01 5.28
CA PHE A 316 -7.06 1.09 4.67
C PHE A 316 -5.98 0.57 3.71
N LEU A 317 -5.15 -0.38 4.18
CA LEU A 317 -4.06 -0.93 3.39
C LEU A 317 -4.54 -1.77 2.20
N LEU A 318 -5.58 -2.60 2.36
CA LEU A 318 -6.17 -3.35 1.23
C LEU A 318 -6.84 -2.41 0.23
N SER A 319 -7.52 -1.35 0.68
CA SER A 319 -8.07 -0.33 -0.21
C SER A 319 -6.98 0.40 -1.00
N ASN A 320 -5.79 0.56 -0.41
CA ASN A 320 -4.63 1.10 -1.10
C ASN A 320 -4.08 0.14 -2.18
N VAL A 321 -4.01 -1.16 -1.90
CA VAL A 321 -3.68 -2.18 -2.91
C VAL A 321 -4.63 -2.07 -4.11
N ARG A 322 -5.96 -2.07 -3.87
CA ARG A 322 -6.94 -1.95 -4.94
C ARG A 322 -6.82 -0.63 -5.68
N PHE A 323 -6.64 0.49 -4.98
CA PHE A 323 -6.51 1.83 -5.57
C PHE A 323 -5.42 1.90 -6.63
N TRP A 324 -4.22 1.39 -6.35
CA TRP A 324 -3.12 1.42 -7.31
C TRP A 324 -3.35 0.53 -8.53
N LEU A 325 -4.05 -0.59 -8.35
CA LEU A 325 -4.44 -1.46 -9.48
C LEU A 325 -5.56 -0.83 -10.32
N GLU A 326 -6.55 -0.18 -9.69
CA GLU A 326 -7.75 0.35 -10.32
C GLU A 326 -7.52 1.72 -10.95
N GLU A 327 -6.91 2.65 -10.21
CA GLU A 327 -6.75 4.04 -10.62
C GLU A 327 -5.55 4.27 -11.54
N TYR A 328 -4.47 3.51 -11.31
CA TYR A 328 -3.21 3.67 -12.04
C TYR A 328 -2.86 2.48 -12.94
N HIS A 329 -3.66 1.44 -12.99
CA HIS A 329 -3.48 0.26 -13.83
C HIS A 329 -2.17 -0.51 -13.60
N PHE A 330 -1.51 -0.37 -12.43
CA PHE A 330 -0.34 -1.20 -12.10
C PHE A 330 -0.62 -2.69 -12.33
N ASP A 331 0.40 -3.45 -12.72
CA ASP A 331 0.32 -4.89 -13.00
C ASP A 331 0.73 -5.75 -11.81
N GLY A 332 0.83 -5.15 -10.65
CA GLY A 332 1.19 -5.80 -9.40
C GLY A 332 2.16 -4.99 -8.57
N PHE A 333 2.79 -5.66 -7.61
CA PHE A 333 3.57 -5.02 -6.57
C PHE A 333 4.84 -5.78 -6.24
N ARG A 334 5.88 -5.05 -5.87
CA ARG A 334 6.94 -5.52 -4.98
C ARG A 334 6.60 -5.01 -3.59
N PHE A 335 6.39 -5.90 -2.64
CA PHE A 335 6.13 -5.55 -1.24
C PHE A 335 7.45 -5.31 -0.54
N ASP A 336 7.64 -4.08 -0.07
CA ASP A 336 8.82 -3.63 0.65
C ASP A 336 8.88 -4.18 2.07
N GLY A 337 10.06 -4.60 2.51
CA GLY A 337 10.35 -4.92 3.89
C GLY A 337 9.53 -6.08 4.49
N VAL A 338 9.14 -7.08 3.69
CA VAL A 338 8.32 -8.21 4.15
C VAL A 338 8.95 -8.94 5.35
N THR A 339 10.27 -9.13 5.37
CA THR A 339 10.97 -9.69 6.53
C THR A 339 10.68 -8.90 7.81
N SER A 340 10.73 -7.57 7.72
CA SER A 340 10.43 -6.70 8.85
C SER A 340 8.97 -6.77 9.32
N MET A 341 8.05 -7.09 8.42
CA MET A 341 6.63 -7.23 8.75
C MET A 341 6.33 -8.51 9.53
N ILE A 342 6.89 -9.64 9.09
CA ILE A 342 6.49 -10.98 9.54
C ILE A 342 7.17 -11.44 10.84
N TYR A 343 8.09 -10.64 11.39
CA TYR A 343 8.74 -10.91 12.69
C TYR A 343 8.59 -9.73 13.66
N LEU A 344 8.36 -10.05 14.93
CA LEU A 344 8.19 -9.03 15.98
C LEU A 344 9.50 -8.28 16.30
N ASP A 345 10.65 -8.91 16.10
CA ASP A 345 11.98 -8.31 16.16
C ASP A 345 12.44 -7.70 14.83
N HIS A 346 11.54 -7.65 13.84
CA HIS A 346 11.79 -7.14 12.48
C HIS A 346 12.89 -7.91 11.72
N GLY A 347 13.23 -9.14 12.15
CA GLY A 347 14.32 -9.93 11.58
C GLY A 347 15.71 -9.37 11.89
N LEU A 348 15.82 -8.39 12.79
CA LEU A 348 17.10 -7.77 13.14
C LEU A 348 17.97 -8.70 13.99
N GLY A 349 19.17 -8.99 13.48
CA GLY A 349 20.14 -9.86 14.18
C GLY A 349 19.82 -11.35 14.12
N SER A 350 18.78 -11.77 13.41
CA SER A 350 18.38 -13.16 13.24
C SER A 350 19.02 -13.79 12.01
N ALA A 351 19.62 -14.97 12.13
CA ALA A 351 20.33 -15.64 11.04
C ALA A 351 19.48 -16.67 10.26
N PHE A 352 18.27 -16.99 10.70
CA PHE A 352 17.31 -17.93 10.08
C PHE A 352 17.94 -19.21 9.53
N THR A 353 18.62 -19.96 10.38
CA THR A 353 19.34 -21.19 10.02
C THR A 353 18.58 -22.48 10.38
N ASP A 354 17.43 -22.37 11.04
CA ASP A 354 16.62 -23.50 11.51
C ASP A 354 15.13 -23.21 11.31
N TYR A 355 14.37 -24.22 10.90
CA TYR A 355 12.91 -24.11 10.69
C TYR A 355 12.13 -23.62 11.92
N ARG A 356 12.58 -23.91 13.15
CA ARG A 356 11.95 -23.43 14.39
C ARG A 356 11.86 -21.91 14.47
N GLN A 357 12.75 -21.19 13.80
CA GLN A 357 12.76 -19.72 13.81
C GLN A 357 11.58 -19.13 13.06
N TYR A 358 11.08 -19.82 12.01
CA TYR A 358 9.92 -19.38 11.21
C TYR A 358 8.58 -19.66 11.88
N PHE A 359 8.53 -20.54 12.88
CA PHE A 359 7.33 -20.98 13.57
C PHE A 359 7.39 -20.67 15.08
N SER A 360 8.19 -19.70 15.46
CA SER A 360 8.36 -19.26 16.85
C SER A 360 7.33 -18.17 17.22
N MET A 361 7.29 -17.84 18.51
CA MET A 361 6.50 -16.72 19.02
C MET A 361 6.96 -15.34 18.49
N ASN A 362 8.08 -15.28 17.78
CA ASN A 362 8.58 -14.08 17.12
C ASN A 362 7.84 -13.79 15.79
N THR A 363 7.07 -14.74 15.27
CA THR A 363 6.31 -14.53 14.03
C THR A 363 5.08 -13.65 14.28
N ASP A 364 4.96 -12.53 13.58
CA ASP A 364 3.76 -11.69 13.58
C ASP A 364 2.67 -12.31 12.69
N VAL A 365 1.81 -13.11 13.29
CA VAL A 365 0.73 -13.82 12.58
C VAL A 365 -0.29 -12.89 11.94
N GLN A 366 -0.45 -11.66 12.47
CA GLN A 366 -1.35 -10.67 11.88
C GLN A 366 -0.77 -10.08 10.60
N ALA A 367 0.53 -9.79 10.59
CA ALA A 367 1.23 -9.35 9.39
C ALA A 367 1.24 -10.43 8.31
N VAL A 368 1.47 -11.70 8.70
CA VAL A 368 1.38 -12.85 7.77
C VAL A 368 -0.02 -12.92 7.16
N ALA A 369 -1.08 -12.85 7.97
CA ALA A 369 -2.46 -12.88 7.47
C ALA A 369 -2.78 -11.68 6.56
N TYR A 370 -2.27 -10.49 6.89
CA TYR A 370 -2.42 -9.31 6.04
C TYR A 370 -1.76 -9.52 4.66
N LEU A 371 -0.53 -10.02 4.62
CA LEU A 371 0.17 -10.30 3.36
C LEU A 371 -0.56 -11.33 2.50
N GLN A 372 -1.12 -12.39 3.13
CA GLN A 372 -1.95 -13.36 2.46
C GLN A 372 -3.21 -12.73 1.85
N LEU A 373 -3.88 -11.82 2.58
CA LEU A 373 -5.04 -11.09 2.09
C LEU A 373 -4.68 -10.13 0.95
N ALA A 374 -3.55 -9.44 1.03
CA ALA A 374 -3.09 -8.51 0.01
C ALA A 374 -2.72 -9.23 -1.30
N ALA A 375 -2.04 -10.36 -1.21
CA ALA A 375 -1.72 -11.20 -2.37
C ALA A 375 -2.99 -11.77 -3.01
N GLU A 376 -3.93 -12.30 -2.20
CA GLU A 376 -5.20 -12.81 -2.70
C GLU A 376 -6.04 -11.71 -3.37
N LEU A 377 -6.14 -10.53 -2.76
CA LEU A 377 -6.83 -9.36 -3.34
C LEU A 377 -6.22 -8.97 -4.69
N THR A 378 -4.90 -8.90 -4.78
CA THR A 378 -4.21 -8.53 -6.01
C THR A 378 -4.57 -9.47 -7.15
N HIS A 379 -4.55 -10.78 -6.91
CA HIS A 379 -4.90 -11.80 -7.91
C HIS A 379 -6.41 -11.87 -8.19
N GLU A 380 -7.26 -11.58 -7.19
CA GLU A 380 -8.72 -11.52 -7.36
C GLU A 380 -9.09 -10.32 -8.25
N PHE A 381 -8.51 -9.14 -7.98
CA PHE A 381 -8.83 -7.90 -8.69
C PHE A 381 -8.27 -7.90 -10.12
N LYS A 382 -6.98 -8.26 -10.29
CA LYS A 382 -6.32 -8.22 -11.60
C LYS A 382 -5.67 -9.56 -11.93
N ARG A 383 -6.33 -10.33 -12.78
CA ARG A 383 -5.81 -11.62 -13.23
C ARG A 383 -4.47 -11.48 -13.94
N GLY A 384 -3.45 -12.14 -13.43
CA GLY A 384 -2.08 -12.10 -13.96
C GLY A 384 -1.23 -10.98 -13.41
N ALA A 385 -1.74 -10.24 -12.41
CA ALA A 385 -0.92 -9.35 -11.61
C ALA A 385 0.14 -10.14 -10.84
N LEU A 386 1.29 -9.50 -10.60
CA LEU A 386 2.42 -10.10 -9.89
C LEU A 386 2.55 -9.57 -8.47
N CYS A 387 2.77 -10.47 -7.52
CA CYS A 387 3.17 -10.15 -6.16
C CYS A 387 4.59 -10.65 -5.91
N VAL A 388 5.51 -9.71 -5.69
CA VAL A 388 6.92 -10.00 -5.39
C VAL A 388 7.20 -9.62 -3.94
N ALA A 389 7.72 -10.52 -3.13
CA ALA A 389 8.09 -10.23 -1.74
C ALA A 389 9.57 -9.88 -1.63
N GLU A 390 9.89 -8.71 -1.03
CA GLU A 390 11.22 -8.50 -0.49
C GLU A 390 11.31 -9.21 0.86
N GLU A 391 11.73 -10.47 0.82
CA GLU A 391 11.79 -11.32 1.98
C GLU A 391 13.13 -12.07 2.03
N MET A 392 13.91 -11.78 3.07
CA MET A 392 15.30 -12.24 3.19
C MET A 392 15.48 -13.43 4.14
N SER A 393 14.49 -13.69 5.02
CA SER A 393 14.62 -14.75 6.02
C SER A 393 14.56 -16.16 5.41
N GLY A 394 13.85 -16.32 4.30
CA GLY A 394 13.59 -17.62 3.69
C GLY A 394 12.38 -18.33 4.28
N MET A 395 11.37 -17.60 4.76
CA MET A 395 10.16 -18.19 5.33
C MET A 395 9.55 -19.23 4.39
N PRO A 396 9.33 -20.47 4.85
CA PRO A 396 8.78 -21.55 4.02
C PRO A 396 7.40 -21.20 3.45
N GLY A 397 7.23 -21.47 2.14
CA GLY A 397 5.97 -21.30 1.44
C GLY A 397 5.66 -19.85 1.04
N MET A 398 6.63 -18.93 1.03
CA MET A 398 6.39 -17.55 0.58
C MET A 398 5.70 -17.50 -0.78
N CYS A 399 6.14 -18.32 -1.74
CA CYS A 399 5.62 -18.37 -3.10
C CYS A 399 4.65 -19.55 -3.36
N LEU A 400 4.04 -20.11 -2.32
CA LEU A 400 2.98 -21.10 -2.48
C LEU A 400 1.61 -20.50 -2.18
N PRO A 401 0.54 -20.99 -2.84
CA PRO A 401 -0.83 -20.58 -2.52
C PRO A 401 -1.19 -20.83 -1.05
N VAL A 402 -2.01 -19.95 -0.48
CA VAL A 402 -2.45 -20.06 0.93
C VAL A 402 -3.10 -21.41 1.24
N LYS A 403 -3.93 -21.95 0.34
CA LYS A 403 -4.57 -23.27 0.48
C LYS A 403 -3.58 -24.45 0.55
N GLU A 404 -2.35 -24.24 0.11
CA GLU A 404 -1.25 -25.21 0.09
C GLU A 404 -0.29 -25.04 1.28
N GLY A 405 -0.58 -24.10 2.18
CA GLY A 405 0.21 -23.77 3.36
C GLY A 405 1.12 -22.54 3.18
N GLY A 406 1.03 -21.85 2.05
CA GLY A 406 1.88 -20.72 1.71
C GLY A 406 1.34 -19.34 2.10
N ILE A 407 2.04 -18.30 1.63
CA ILE A 407 1.70 -16.90 1.82
C ILE A 407 0.95 -16.33 0.59
N GLY A 408 1.22 -16.83 -0.61
CA GLY A 408 0.50 -16.47 -1.82
C GLY A 408 1.21 -15.51 -2.76
N PHE A 409 2.48 -15.19 -2.53
CA PHE A 409 3.28 -14.41 -3.48
C PHE A 409 3.66 -15.25 -4.71
N ASP A 410 3.95 -14.60 -5.84
CA ASP A 410 4.43 -15.25 -7.06
C ASP A 410 5.95 -15.41 -7.04
N TYR A 411 6.65 -14.40 -6.52
CA TYR A 411 8.11 -14.35 -6.46
C TYR A 411 8.61 -13.82 -5.12
N ARG A 412 9.84 -14.17 -4.80
CA ARG A 412 10.61 -13.64 -3.68
C ARG A 412 11.97 -13.16 -4.17
N LEU A 413 12.39 -11.98 -3.75
CA LEU A 413 13.74 -11.48 -4.03
C LEU A 413 14.77 -12.26 -3.21
N SER A 414 15.78 -12.79 -3.88
CA SER A 414 16.89 -13.50 -3.26
C SER A 414 18.10 -12.56 -3.19
N MET A 415 18.20 -11.78 -2.10
CA MET A 415 19.26 -10.78 -1.93
C MET A 415 20.68 -11.39 -1.83
N GLY A 416 20.79 -12.64 -1.42
CA GLY A 416 22.09 -13.33 -1.33
C GLY A 416 22.80 -13.55 -2.67
N LEU A 417 22.06 -13.57 -3.79
CA LEU A 417 22.67 -13.69 -5.13
C LEU A 417 23.42 -12.41 -5.55
N PRO A 418 22.81 -11.21 -5.52
CA PRO A 418 23.53 -9.96 -5.78
C PRO A 418 24.73 -9.78 -4.86
N ASP A 419 24.57 -10.05 -3.56
CA ASP A 419 25.66 -9.94 -2.58
C ASP A 419 26.86 -10.85 -2.92
N TYR A 420 26.58 -12.06 -3.41
CA TYR A 420 27.61 -12.95 -3.85
C TYR A 420 28.37 -12.41 -5.06
N PHE A 421 27.65 -11.90 -6.08
CA PHE A 421 28.28 -11.37 -7.29
C PHE A 421 29.04 -10.06 -7.03
N ILE A 422 28.62 -9.24 -6.06
CA ILE A 422 29.38 -8.02 -5.69
C ILE A 422 30.70 -8.35 -4.99
N LYS A 423 30.75 -9.48 -4.26
CA LYS A 423 31.95 -9.91 -3.51
C LYS A 423 32.95 -10.70 -4.34
N THR A 424 32.58 -11.20 -5.51
CA THR A 424 33.45 -11.95 -6.44
C THR A 424 33.95 -11.07 -7.58
#